data_0da7a1d8d2d0ea976439a58cf16da29c
#
_entry.id   0da7a1d8d2d0ea976439a58cf16da29c
#
_cell.length_a   1.000
_cell.length_b   1.000
_cell.length_c   1.000
_cell.angle_alpha   90.00
_cell.angle_beta   90.00
_cell.angle_gamma   90.00
#
_symmetry.space_group_name_H-M   'P 1'
#
loop_
_entity.id
_entity.type
_entity.pdbx_description
1 polymer ?
#
loop_
_entity_poly.entity_id
_entity_poly.type
_entity_poly.pdbx_seq_one_letter_code
_entity_poly.pdbx_strand_id
1 'polypeptide(L)'
;MNLTRQERRRRERQAYKDSRKKDSDTYEMSIKLLQPWSTPIMKTELPPKILQTMTEISDQVIADKDAESWGKNLAGQINTELLIEHDILNQTGMMAFFLGAVRQFVITCKCQQMPFYSEAIQKEEWITQMLSMWIVSQYPNEYNPAHLHTQCQVSTVMYLKVPEMLPSRKKHRDKDDGSILFFGNASRDIDLSVPQLVCEPEVGDFYIFGAHQQHAVYPFRCAEGQKEIERRSISFNAIFQSKTDYDRGKKNEVPQAAVRPGESRPT
;
A
#
# COMPACT_ATOMS: atom_id res chain seq x y z
N MET A 1 -44.26 -11.05 -62.53
CA MET A 1 -42.83 -11.38 -62.71
C MET A 1 -42.29 -12.07 -61.47
N ASN A 2 -41.89 -13.32 -61.60
CA ASN A 2 -41.36 -14.07 -60.45
C ASN A 2 -39.86 -13.71 -60.31
N LEU A 3 -39.51 -13.13 -59.15
CA LEU A 3 -38.13 -12.82 -58.83
C LEU A 3 -37.29 -14.11 -58.76
N THR A 4 -36.08 -14.03 -59.29
CA THR A 4 -35.12 -15.12 -59.17
C THR A 4 -34.71 -15.34 -57.69
N ARG A 5 -34.20 -16.53 -57.33
CA ARG A 5 -33.73 -16.84 -55.98
C ARG A 5 -32.63 -15.87 -55.48
N GLN A 6 -31.84 -15.34 -56.43
CA GLN A 6 -30.77 -14.41 -56.11
C GLN A 6 -31.31 -13.00 -55.79
N GLU A 7 -32.35 -12.53 -56.53
CA GLU A 7 -33.02 -11.28 -56.27
C GLU A 7 -33.80 -11.28 -54.96
N ARG A 8 -34.47 -12.43 -54.61
CA ARG A 8 -35.10 -12.56 -53.27
C ARG A 8 -34.09 -12.42 -52.15
N ARG A 9 -32.96 -13.15 -52.20
CA ARG A 9 -31.90 -13.03 -51.17
C ARG A 9 -31.30 -11.64 -51.06
N ARG A 10 -31.20 -10.93 -52.21
CA ARG A 10 -30.70 -9.55 -52.21
C ARG A 10 -31.70 -8.57 -51.55
N ARG A 11 -33.00 -8.75 -51.83
CA ARG A 11 -34.07 -7.99 -51.17
C ARG A 11 -34.17 -8.25 -49.68
N GLU A 12 -34.07 -9.51 -49.27
CA GLU A 12 -34.07 -9.88 -47.85
C GLU A 12 -32.88 -9.28 -47.10
N ARG A 13 -31.68 -9.34 -47.68
CA ARG A 13 -30.50 -8.72 -47.10
C ARG A 13 -30.62 -7.19 -47.04
N GLN A 14 -31.23 -6.57 -48.03
CA GLN A 14 -31.45 -5.13 -48.04
C GLN A 14 -32.49 -4.74 -46.98
N ALA A 15 -33.62 -5.44 -46.94
CA ALA A 15 -34.66 -5.24 -45.93
C ALA A 15 -34.13 -5.40 -44.49
N TYR A 16 -33.25 -6.43 -44.29
CA TYR A 16 -32.56 -6.63 -42.99
C TYR A 16 -31.60 -5.47 -42.66
N LYS A 17 -30.86 -4.94 -43.66
CA LYS A 17 -30.02 -3.76 -43.45
C LYS A 17 -30.84 -2.51 -43.16
N ASP A 18 -31.96 -2.34 -43.83
CA ASP A 18 -32.84 -1.18 -43.69
C ASP A 18 -33.61 -1.23 -42.37
N SER A 19 -34.00 -2.41 -41.90
CA SER A 19 -34.58 -2.59 -40.55
C SER A 19 -33.58 -2.23 -39.45
N ARG A 20 -32.30 -2.57 -39.61
CA ARG A 20 -31.26 -2.16 -38.66
C ARG A 20 -30.93 -0.67 -38.69
N LYS A 21 -31.24 0.04 -39.80
CA LYS A 21 -31.06 1.49 -39.88
C LYS A 21 -32.21 2.29 -39.28
N LYS A 22 -33.39 1.68 -39.12
CA LYS A 22 -34.59 2.35 -38.61
C LYS A 22 -34.68 2.42 -37.08
N ASP A 23 -33.86 1.66 -36.34
CA ASP A 23 -33.91 1.59 -34.87
C ASP A 23 -32.62 2.12 -34.22
N SER A 24 -32.02 3.18 -34.76
CA SER A 24 -31.02 3.91 -33.99
C SER A 24 -31.65 5.17 -33.37
N ASP A 25 -32.69 5.00 -32.58
CA ASP A 25 -33.00 5.98 -31.59
C ASP A 25 -31.83 6.00 -30.61
N THR A 26 -30.97 7.01 -30.74
CA THR A 26 -29.87 7.25 -29.81
C THR A 26 -30.48 7.84 -28.55
N TYR A 27 -30.54 7.02 -27.50
CA TYR A 27 -30.96 7.48 -26.17
C TYR A 27 -29.71 8.00 -25.43
N GLU A 28 -29.78 9.26 -24.97
CA GLU A 28 -28.77 9.79 -24.06
C GLU A 28 -29.04 9.27 -22.65
N MET A 29 -28.07 8.59 -22.07
CA MET A 29 -28.11 8.13 -20.69
C MET A 29 -27.03 8.85 -19.87
N SER A 30 -27.43 9.40 -18.71
CA SER A 30 -26.46 9.87 -17.73
C SER A 30 -25.95 8.69 -16.91
N ILE A 31 -24.65 8.42 -17.00
CA ILE A 31 -24.01 7.31 -16.29
C ILE A 31 -23.22 7.88 -15.12
N LYS A 32 -23.47 7.35 -13.91
CA LYS A 32 -22.66 7.61 -12.73
C LYS A 32 -21.99 6.31 -12.30
N LEU A 33 -20.68 6.25 -12.42
CA LEU A 33 -19.89 5.12 -11.90
C LEU A 33 -19.67 5.30 -10.40
N LEU A 34 -20.02 4.29 -9.62
CA LEU A 34 -19.78 4.27 -8.18
C LEU A 34 -18.71 3.22 -7.88
N GLN A 35 -17.68 3.60 -7.12
CA GLN A 35 -16.63 2.71 -6.61
C GLN A 35 -16.62 2.77 -5.07
N PRO A 36 -17.60 2.15 -4.39
CA PRO A 36 -17.77 2.29 -2.95
C PRO A 36 -16.69 1.56 -2.14
N TRP A 37 -16.02 0.59 -2.73
CA TRP A 37 -14.98 -0.21 -2.10
C TRP A 37 -13.66 0.00 -2.82
N SER A 38 -12.83 0.87 -2.29
CA SER A 38 -11.45 1.08 -2.76
C SER A 38 -10.52 1.13 -1.55
N THR A 39 -9.37 0.48 -1.68
CA THR A 39 -8.30 0.61 -0.70
C THR A 39 -7.29 1.61 -1.25
N PRO A 40 -7.19 2.80 -0.66
CA PRO A 40 -6.25 3.80 -1.16
C PRO A 40 -4.80 3.38 -0.85
N ILE A 41 -3.94 3.59 -1.84
CA ILE A 41 -2.49 3.47 -1.72
C ILE A 41 -1.94 4.83 -2.14
N MET A 42 -1.22 5.49 -1.25
CA MET A 42 -0.53 6.74 -1.56
C MET A 42 0.89 6.41 -2.02
N LYS A 43 1.30 6.90 -3.17
CA LYS A 43 2.70 6.94 -3.62
C LYS A 43 3.17 8.39 -3.59
N THR A 44 4.34 8.63 -3.05
CA THR A 44 5.05 9.91 -3.08
C THR A 44 6.55 9.64 -3.17
N GLU A 45 7.33 10.67 -3.46
CA GLU A 45 8.78 10.62 -3.46
C GLU A 45 9.33 11.27 -2.20
N LEU A 46 10.32 10.64 -1.56
CA LEU A 46 11.00 11.22 -0.41
C LEU A 46 11.80 12.47 -0.83
N PRO A 47 11.69 13.57 -0.09
CA PRO A 47 12.60 14.70 -0.30
C PRO A 47 14.06 14.25 -0.19
N PRO A 48 14.98 14.77 -1.03
CA PRO A 48 16.37 14.30 -1.08
C PRO A 48 17.09 14.29 0.28
N LYS A 49 16.82 15.28 1.13
CA LYS A 49 17.39 15.34 2.48
C LYS A 49 16.86 14.22 3.39
N ILE A 50 15.59 13.88 3.28
CA ILE A 50 14.98 12.78 4.05
C ILE A 50 15.54 11.45 3.58
N LEU A 51 15.61 11.24 2.26
CA LEU A 51 16.22 10.05 1.65
C LEU A 51 17.67 9.86 2.13
N GLN A 52 18.48 10.91 2.07
CA GLN A 52 19.86 10.90 2.54
C GLN A 52 19.94 10.54 4.03
N THR A 53 19.18 11.22 4.89
CA THR A 53 19.18 10.97 6.35
C THR A 53 18.77 9.53 6.66
N MET A 54 17.72 9.00 6.00
CA MET A 54 17.28 7.62 6.24
C MET A 54 18.30 6.59 5.70
N THR A 55 19.00 6.91 4.63
CA THR A 55 20.11 6.07 4.12
C THR A 55 21.25 6.01 5.14
N GLU A 56 21.68 7.15 5.67
CA GLU A 56 22.73 7.25 6.70
C GLU A 56 22.34 6.50 7.98
N ILE A 57 21.10 6.66 8.47
CA ILE A 57 20.58 5.92 9.64
C ILE A 57 20.62 4.41 9.36
N SER A 58 20.15 3.98 8.18
CA SER A 58 20.13 2.56 7.84
C SER A 58 21.52 1.96 7.70
N ASP A 59 22.49 2.71 7.16
CA ASP A 59 23.89 2.27 7.09
C ASP A 59 24.49 2.10 8.49
N GLN A 60 24.19 3.02 9.43
CA GLN A 60 24.65 2.93 10.82
C GLN A 60 24.05 1.72 11.54
N VAL A 61 22.74 1.51 11.42
CA VAL A 61 22.07 0.36 12.07
C VAL A 61 22.56 -0.97 11.49
N ILE A 62 22.78 -1.07 10.19
CA ILE A 62 23.30 -2.31 9.58
C ILE A 62 24.76 -2.58 10.00
N ALA A 63 25.56 -1.54 10.23
CA ALA A 63 26.95 -1.67 10.68
C ALA A 63 27.06 -2.04 12.18
N ASP A 64 26.00 -1.81 12.96
CA ASP A 64 25.96 -2.13 14.38
C ASP A 64 25.71 -3.63 14.59
N LYS A 65 26.67 -4.29 15.24
CA LYS A 65 26.59 -5.74 15.54
C LYS A 65 25.57 -6.07 16.61
N ASP A 66 25.20 -5.11 17.42
CA ASP A 66 24.24 -5.24 18.51
C ASP A 66 22.82 -4.78 18.09
N ALA A 67 22.63 -4.42 16.81
CA ALA A 67 21.33 -4.02 16.27
C ALA A 67 20.26 -5.11 16.48
N GLU A 68 19.09 -4.71 16.96
CA GLU A 68 18.01 -5.65 17.24
C GLU A 68 17.43 -6.23 15.96
N SER A 69 17.40 -7.56 15.85
CA SER A 69 16.71 -8.25 14.76
C SER A 69 15.18 -8.17 14.96
N TRP A 70 14.49 -7.69 13.91
CA TRP A 70 13.03 -7.57 13.88
C TRP A 70 12.34 -8.71 13.12
N GLY A 71 13.10 -9.56 12.42
CA GLY A 71 12.61 -10.60 11.52
C GLY A 71 11.60 -11.56 12.14
N LYS A 72 11.72 -11.90 13.43
CA LYS A 72 10.74 -12.75 14.15
C LYS A 72 9.32 -12.21 14.19
N ASN A 73 9.15 -10.90 13.94
CA ASN A 73 7.87 -10.20 13.93
C ASN A 73 7.29 -10.05 12.49
N LEU A 74 8.03 -10.51 11.49
CA LEU A 74 7.74 -10.28 10.08
C LEU A 74 7.47 -11.58 9.33
N ALA A 75 6.79 -11.49 8.19
CA ALA A 75 6.47 -12.65 7.34
C ALA A 75 7.57 -12.97 6.32
N GLY A 76 8.57 -12.11 6.18
CA GLY A 76 9.61 -12.20 5.17
C GLY A 76 10.45 -13.48 5.26
N GLN A 77 10.87 -13.96 4.11
CA GLN A 77 11.93 -14.95 3.97
C GLN A 77 13.23 -14.18 3.65
N ILE A 78 13.63 -13.33 4.60
CA ILE A 78 14.70 -12.34 4.49
C ILE A 78 15.59 -12.48 5.73
N ASN A 79 16.89 -12.48 5.53
CA ASN A 79 17.83 -12.73 6.61
C ASN A 79 18.15 -11.48 7.44
N THR A 80 18.06 -10.29 6.85
CA THR A 80 18.46 -9.05 7.51
C THR A 80 17.27 -8.10 7.60
N GLU A 81 16.61 -8.12 8.75
CA GLU A 81 15.51 -7.24 9.11
C GLU A 81 15.80 -6.68 10.51
N LEU A 82 16.10 -5.37 10.60
CA LEU A 82 16.62 -4.72 11.80
C LEU A 82 15.71 -3.59 12.27
N LEU A 83 15.49 -3.49 13.58
CA LEU A 83 14.72 -2.42 14.19
C LEU A 83 15.49 -1.08 14.11
N ILE A 84 14.77 -0.01 13.84
CA ILE A 84 15.27 1.37 14.02
C ILE A 84 14.64 1.92 15.29
N GLU A 85 15.47 2.27 16.26
CA GLU A 85 15.04 2.80 17.54
C GLU A 85 14.37 4.18 17.39
N HIS A 86 13.28 4.39 18.14
CA HIS A 86 12.54 5.66 18.12
C HIS A 86 13.38 6.86 18.52
N ASP A 87 14.38 6.67 19.37
CA ASP A 87 15.26 7.75 19.82
C ASP A 87 16.08 8.33 18.67
N ILE A 88 16.57 7.50 17.74
CA ILE A 88 17.26 7.93 16.54
C ILE A 88 16.34 8.79 15.66
N LEU A 89 15.09 8.34 15.49
CA LEU A 89 14.10 9.08 14.69
C LEU A 89 13.70 10.41 15.33
N ASN A 90 13.63 10.48 16.66
CA ASN A 90 13.34 11.70 17.39
C ASN A 90 14.50 12.70 17.29
N GLN A 91 15.73 12.26 17.49
CA GLN A 91 16.93 13.11 17.45
C GLN A 91 17.16 13.70 16.05
N THR A 92 16.83 12.97 15.00
CA THR A 92 17.00 13.41 13.61
C THR A 92 15.78 14.15 13.05
N GLY A 93 14.69 14.24 13.79
CA GLY A 93 13.43 14.84 13.34
C GLY A 93 12.62 13.95 12.36
N MET A 94 13.07 12.74 12.08
CA MET A 94 12.41 11.82 11.15
C MET A 94 11.06 11.35 11.69
N MET A 95 10.93 11.17 13.01
CA MET A 95 9.65 10.83 13.64
C MET A 95 8.54 11.82 13.26
N ALA A 96 8.81 13.11 13.41
CA ALA A 96 7.83 14.15 13.09
C ALA A 96 7.46 14.18 11.60
N PHE A 97 8.45 13.99 10.72
CA PHE A 97 8.22 13.92 9.28
C PHE A 97 7.28 12.76 8.89
N PHE A 98 7.58 11.54 9.32
CA PHE A 98 6.78 10.37 8.95
C PHE A 98 5.39 10.36 9.59
N LEU A 99 5.25 10.81 10.82
CA LEU A 99 3.93 10.98 11.45
C LEU A 99 3.10 12.06 10.74
N GLY A 100 3.74 13.12 10.24
CA GLY A 100 3.10 14.12 9.38
C GLY A 100 2.59 13.53 8.08
N ALA A 101 3.38 12.68 7.42
CA ALA A 101 2.97 11.96 6.20
C ALA A 101 1.79 11.02 6.44
N VAL A 102 1.79 10.24 7.52
CA VAL A 102 0.65 9.39 7.92
C VAL A 102 -0.59 10.24 8.17
N ARG A 103 -0.47 11.36 8.88
CA ARG A 103 -1.60 12.27 9.10
C ARG A 103 -2.19 12.79 7.79
N GLN A 104 -1.36 13.20 6.86
CA GLN A 104 -1.81 13.65 5.54
C GLN A 104 -2.53 12.53 4.77
N PHE A 105 -2.00 11.32 4.80
CA PHE A 105 -2.67 10.15 4.21
C PHE A 105 -4.05 9.91 4.82
N VAL A 106 -4.16 9.91 6.15
CA VAL A 106 -5.42 9.72 6.87
C VAL A 106 -6.45 10.77 6.49
N ILE A 107 -6.08 12.06 6.51
CA ILE A 107 -6.97 13.17 6.14
C ILE A 107 -7.46 12.99 4.70
N THR A 108 -6.54 12.71 3.76
CA THR A 108 -6.88 12.53 2.35
C THR A 108 -7.87 11.39 2.16
N CYS A 109 -7.60 10.23 2.76
CA CYS A 109 -8.49 9.07 2.67
C CYS A 109 -9.86 9.33 3.29
N LYS A 110 -9.91 9.97 4.45
CA LYS A 110 -11.16 10.31 5.13
C LYS A 110 -11.99 11.31 4.34
N CYS A 111 -11.38 12.33 3.75
CA CYS A 111 -12.07 13.29 2.88
C CYS A 111 -12.65 12.62 1.63
N GLN A 112 -11.92 11.67 1.02
CA GLN A 112 -12.43 10.90 -0.12
C GLN A 112 -13.61 9.98 0.27
N GLN A 113 -13.53 9.33 1.42
CA GLN A 113 -14.59 8.44 1.92
C GLN A 113 -15.84 9.21 2.34
N MET A 114 -15.68 10.40 2.89
CA MET A 114 -16.75 11.22 3.47
C MET A 114 -16.69 12.67 2.94
N PRO A 115 -16.93 12.90 1.65
CA PRO A 115 -16.71 14.22 1.02
C PRO A 115 -17.59 15.32 1.64
N PHE A 116 -18.79 15.02 2.15
CA PHE A 116 -19.66 15.99 2.83
C PHE A 116 -19.10 16.48 4.16
N TYR A 117 -18.16 15.76 4.76
CA TYR A 117 -17.52 16.11 6.03
C TYR A 117 -16.07 16.58 5.88
N SER A 118 -15.60 16.81 4.64
CA SER A 118 -14.19 17.14 4.37
C SER A 118 -13.68 18.34 5.17
N GLU A 119 -14.50 19.38 5.34
CA GLU A 119 -14.11 20.55 6.11
C GLU A 119 -13.92 20.22 7.61
N ALA A 120 -14.81 19.42 8.18
CA ALA A 120 -14.71 18.97 9.57
C ALA A 120 -13.49 18.03 9.76
N ILE A 121 -13.24 17.12 8.80
CA ILE A 121 -12.11 16.21 8.83
C ILE A 121 -10.77 16.96 8.77
N GLN A 122 -10.68 18.02 7.94
CA GLN A 122 -9.49 18.85 7.82
C GLN A 122 -9.22 19.71 9.07
N LYS A 123 -10.28 20.12 9.77
CA LYS A 123 -10.17 20.88 11.03
C LYS A 123 -9.93 20.01 12.25
N GLU A 124 -10.20 18.70 12.15
CA GLU A 124 -9.97 17.75 13.23
C GLU A 124 -8.46 17.59 13.47
N GLU A 125 -8.05 17.52 14.72
CA GLU A 125 -6.71 17.13 15.11
C GLU A 125 -6.58 15.61 15.08
N TRP A 126 -5.71 15.10 14.20
CA TRP A 126 -5.42 13.68 14.08
C TRP A 126 -4.16 13.32 14.85
N ILE A 127 -4.31 12.50 15.88
CA ILE A 127 -3.21 11.93 16.65
C ILE A 127 -2.70 10.72 15.89
N THR A 128 -1.40 10.71 15.59
CA THR A 128 -0.72 9.60 14.93
C THR A 128 0.42 9.11 15.82
N GLN A 129 0.62 7.80 15.86
CA GLN A 129 1.68 7.15 16.62
C GLN A 129 2.36 6.09 15.77
N MET A 130 3.67 6.13 15.67
CA MET A 130 4.49 5.06 15.12
C MET A 130 4.62 3.94 16.15
N LEU A 131 4.43 2.70 15.71
CA LEU A 131 4.56 1.51 16.57
C LEU A 131 5.97 0.93 16.48
N SER A 132 6.46 0.75 15.26
CA SER A 132 7.80 0.23 14.97
C SER A 132 8.23 0.68 13.58
N MET A 133 9.53 0.87 13.38
CA MET A 133 10.16 1.11 12.09
C MET A 133 11.33 0.12 11.94
N TRP A 134 11.45 -0.51 10.76
CA TRP A 134 12.49 -1.50 10.53
C TRP A 134 13.07 -1.41 9.12
N ILE A 135 14.32 -1.82 9.01
CA ILE A 135 15.06 -1.98 7.76
C ILE A 135 14.80 -3.37 7.21
N VAL A 136 14.60 -3.47 5.91
CA VAL A 136 14.57 -4.71 5.15
C VAL A 136 15.72 -4.68 4.14
N SER A 137 16.80 -5.39 4.45
CA SER A 137 17.95 -5.55 3.56
C SER A 137 17.80 -6.87 2.82
N GLN A 138 17.17 -6.83 1.65
CA GLN A 138 16.81 -7.98 0.83
C GLN A 138 17.89 -8.27 -0.20
N TYR A 139 18.26 -9.54 -0.33
CA TYR A 139 19.21 -10.06 -1.30
C TYR A 139 18.52 -10.93 -2.36
N PRO A 140 19.21 -11.28 -3.48
CA PRO A 140 18.64 -12.11 -4.53
C PRO A 140 18.02 -13.41 -3.99
N ASN A 141 16.82 -13.74 -4.50
CA ASN A 141 15.96 -14.87 -4.12
C ASN A 141 15.24 -14.75 -2.78
N GLU A 142 15.51 -13.75 -1.95
CA GLU A 142 14.72 -13.44 -0.76
C GLU A 142 13.40 -12.76 -1.17
N TYR A 143 12.34 -12.92 -0.36
CA TYR A 143 11.01 -12.40 -0.68
C TYR A 143 10.13 -12.22 0.56
N ASN A 144 9.07 -11.42 0.43
CA ASN A 144 7.97 -11.39 1.38
C ASN A 144 6.75 -12.08 0.77
N PRO A 145 6.23 -13.16 1.40
CA PRO A 145 4.99 -13.80 0.94
C PRO A 145 3.80 -12.85 1.06
N ALA A 146 2.67 -13.24 0.50
CA ALA A 146 1.43 -12.49 0.65
C ALA A 146 1.03 -12.39 2.13
N HIS A 147 0.93 -11.17 2.65
CA HIS A 147 0.64 -10.88 4.06
C HIS A 147 -0.14 -9.57 4.21
N LEU A 148 -0.58 -9.31 5.41
CA LEU A 148 -1.14 -8.04 5.88
C LEU A 148 -0.54 -7.73 7.26
N HIS A 149 -0.69 -6.49 7.71
CA HIS A 149 -0.22 -6.10 9.03
C HIS A 149 -1.36 -6.13 10.04
N THR A 150 -1.06 -6.65 11.24
CA THR A 150 -2.00 -6.74 12.36
C THR A 150 -1.62 -5.74 13.45
N GLN A 151 -2.58 -5.39 14.33
CA GLN A 151 -2.37 -4.49 15.47
C GLN A 151 -1.93 -3.06 15.09
N CYS A 152 -2.11 -2.67 13.83
CA CYS A 152 -1.89 -1.33 13.32
C CYS A 152 -2.98 -0.96 12.31
N GLN A 153 -3.03 0.31 11.90
CA GLN A 153 -4.02 0.80 10.95
C GLN A 153 -3.38 1.22 9.62
N VAL A 154 -2.12 1.61 9.66
CA VAL A 154 -1.34 2.07 8.51
C VAL A 154 -0.03 1.33 8.45
N SER A 155 0.37 0.92 7.26
CA SER A 155 1.69 0.39 6.96
C SER A 155 2.33 1.16 5.81
N THR A 156 3.65 1.07 5.71
CA THR A 156 4.44 1.84 4.75
C THR A 156 5.60 1.03 4.20
N VAL A 157 6.12 1.48 3.06
CA VAL A 157 7.43 1.05 2.56
C VAL A 157 8.08 2.19 1.80
N MET A 158 9.38 2.41 2.03
CA MET A 158 10.21 3.34 1.27
C MET A 158 11.48 2.65 0.80
N TYR A 159 11.97 3.03 -0.39
CA TYR A 159 13.13 2.40 -1.01
C TYR A 159 14.36 3.30 -0.95
N LEU A 160 15.46 2.79 -0.36
CA LEU A 160 16.72 3.53 -0.19
C LEU A 160 17.79 3.05 -1.16
N LYS A 161 17.81 1.75 -1.48
CA LYS A 161 18.74 1.16 -2.46
C LYS A 161 17.97 0.18 -3.33
N VAL A 162 18.22 0.24 -4.63
CA VAL A 162 17.66 -0.67 -5.62
C VAL A 162 18.77 -1.07 -6.57
N PRO A 163 19.19 -2.34 -6.59
CA PRO A 163 20.23 -2.82 -7.48
C PRO A 163 19.70 -2.93 -8.92
N GLU A 164 20.59 -3.06 -9.88
CA GLU A 164 20.22 -3.44 -11.23
C GLU A 164 19.73 -4.90 -11.22
N MET A 165 18.46 -5.08 -11.53
CA MET A 165 17.79 -6.37 -11.51
C MET A 165 17.71 -6.95 -12.92
N LEU A 166 17.91 -8.27 -13.04
CA LEU A 166 17.68 -8.97 -14.29
C LEU A 166 16.17 -9.01 -14.59
N PRO A 167 15.80 -8.87 -15.88
CA PRO A 167 14.41 -9.03 -16.28
C PRO A 167 13.83 -10.36 -15.84
N SER A 168 12.56 -10.40 -15.53
CA SER A 168 11.84 -11.65 -15.23
C SER A 168 12.00 -12.66 -16.37
N ARG A 169 12.06 -13.94 -16.01
CA ARG A 169 12.19 -15.04 -17.00
C ARG A 169 11.00 -15.12 -17.96
N LYS A 170 9.86 -14.57 -17.58
CA LYS A 170 8.63 -14.50 -18.39
C LYS A 170 8.48 -13.09 -18.94
N LYS A 171 8.61 -12.92 -20.26
CA LYS A 171 8.55 -11.60 -20.94
C LYS A 171 7.30 -10.78 -20.63
N HIS A 172 6.17 -11.42 -20.34
CA HIS A 172 4.92 -10.73 -19.96
C HIS A 172 4.85 -10.36 -18.48
N ARG A 173 5.92 -10.64 -17.70
CA ARG A 173 6.07 -10.32 -16.27
C ARG A 173 7.45 -9.77 -15.97
N ASP A 174 8.03 -9.04 -16.92
CA ASP A 174 9.38 -8.47 -16.83
C ASP A 174 9.54 -7.47 -15.68
N LYS A 175 8.44 -6.96 -15.18
CA LYS A 175 8.37 -5.98 -14.08
C LYS A 175 8.02 -6.57 -12.71
N ASP A 176 7.81 -7.87 -12.60
CA ASP A 176 7.40 -8.50 -11.35
C ASP A 176 8.58 -8.68 -10.38
N ASP A 177 9.77 -9.05 -10.88
CA ASP A 177 10.94 -9.34 -10.05
C ASP A 177 11.32 -8.12 -9.19
N GLY A 178 11.45 -8.32 -7.88
CA GLY A 178 11.76 -7.28 -6.90
C GLY A 178 10.64 -6.27 -6.61
N SER A 179 9.51 -6.36 -7.30
CA SER A 179 8.38 -5.44 -7.14
C SER A 179 7.55 -5.76 -5.90
N ILE A 180 6.91 -4.72 -5.36
CA ILE A 180 5.80 -4.90 -4.42
C ILE A 180 4.50 -5.07 -5.20
N LEU A 181 3.71 -6.03 -4.76
CA LEU A 181 2.44 -6.40 -5.34
C LEU A 181 1.33 -6.14 -4.33
N PHE A 182 0.39 -5.28 -4.66
CA PHE A 182 -0.83 -5.08 -3.89
C PHE A 182 -1.97 -5.87 -4.50
N PHE A 183 -2.65 -6.71 -3.71
CA PHE A 183 -3.76 -7.52 -4.19
C PHE A 183 -5.06 -6.71 -4.20
N GLY A 184 -5.74 -6.71 -5.34
CA GLY A 184 -7.06 -6.11 -5.52
C GLY A 184 -8.20 -7.09 -5.20
N ASN A 185 -9.42 -6.66 -5.49
CA ASN A 185 -10.63 -7.43 -5.20
C ASN A 185 -11.06 -8.37 -6.35
N ALA A 186 -10.45 -8.24 -7.53
CA ALA A 186 -10.75 -9.09 -8.67
C ALA A 186 -9.80 -10.28 -8.73
N SER A 187 -10.26 -11.37 -9.33
CA SER A 187 -9.43 -12.55 -9.58
C SER A 187 -8.93 -12.62 -11.03
N ARG A 188 -9.58 -11.90 -11.96
CA ARG A 188 -9.30 -11.92 -13.39
C ARG A 188 -9.54 -10.54 -14.01
N ASP A 189 -8.85 -10.24 -15.10
CA ASP A 189 -8.99 -8.97 -15.84
C ASP A 189 -10.43 -8.72 -16.34
N ILE A 190 -11.21 -9.80 -16.57
CA ILE A 190 -12.59 -9.72 -17.03
C ILE A 190 -13.59 -9.38 -15.91
N ASP A 191 -13.16 -9.31 -14.65
CA ASP A 191 -14.05 -9.09 -13.50
C ASP A 191 -14.38 -7.58 -13.29
N LEU A 192 -14.05 -6.74 -14.27
CA LEU A 192 -14.27 -5.28 -14.26
C LEU A 192 -13.62 -4.57 -13.06
N SER A 193 -12.55 -5.14 -12.53
CA SER A 193 -11.77 -4.61 -11.42
C SER A 193 -10.29 -5.01 -11.61
N VAL A 194 -9.39 -4.28 -10.97
CA VAL A 194 -7.95 -4.57 -11.03
C VAL A 194 -7.62 -5.68 -10.05
N PRO A 195 -7.09 -6.84 -10.52
CA PRO A 195 -6.75 -7.97 -9.67
C PRO A 195 -5.53 -7.71 -8.80
N GLN A 196 -4.59 -6.90 -9.28
CA GLN A 196 -3.35 -6.56 -8.59
C GLN A 196 -2.74 -5.27 -9.13
N LEU A 197 -2.01 -4.57 -8.28
CA LEU A 197 -1.16 -3.44 -8.65
C LEU A 197 0.29 -3.84 -8.41
N VAL A 198 1.10 -3.86 -9.47
CA VAL A 198 2.54 -4.12 -9.41
C VAL A 198 3.27 -2.79 -9.41
N CYS A 199 4.15 -2.57 -8.42
CA CYS A 199 4.96 -1.36 -8.32
C CYS A 199 6.43 -1.75 -8.32
N GLU A 200 7.14 -1.40 -9.40
CA GLU A 200 8.60 -1.53 -9.47
C GLU A 200 9.23 -0.59 -8.44
N PRO A 201 10.25 -1.05 -7.70
CA PRO A 201 10.90 -0.21 -6.72
C PRO A 201 11.82 0.81 -7.40
N GLU A 202 11.69 2.07 -7.03
CA GLU A 202 12.63 3.14 -7.40
C GLU A 202 13.18 3.78 -6.13
N VAL A 203 14.46 4.18 -6.15
CA VAL A 203 15.06 4.87 -4.99
C VAL A 203 14.33 6.19 -4.73
N GLY A 204 13.88 6.38 -3.50
CA GLY A 204 13.08 7.54 -3.10
C GLY A 204 11.58 7.30 -3.10
N ASP A 205 11.08 6.25 -3.72
CA ASP A 205 9.66 5.89 -3.67
C ASP A 205 9.22 5.65 -2.22
N PHE A 206 8.08 6.23 -1.84
CA PHE A 206 7.48 6.06 -0.53
C PHE A 206 5.97 5.77 -0.68
N TYR A 207 5.56 4.59 -0.22
CA TYR A 207 4.18 4.13 -0.22
C TYR A 207 3.60 4.14 1.18
N ILE A 208 2.34 4.61 1.32
CA ILE A 208 1.55 4.55 2.54
C ILE A 208 0.20 3.90 2.21
N PHE A 209 -0.22 2.91 2.96
CA PHE A 209 -1.45 2.15 2.72
C PHE A 209 -2.08 1.63 4.02
N GLY A 210 -3.35 1.25 3.94
CA GLY A 210 -4.04 0.64 5.07
C GLY A 210 -3.42 -0.71 5.44
N ALA A 211 -3.24 -0.98 6.72
CA ALA A 211 -2.62 -2.21 7.21
C ALA A 211 -3.31 -3.50 6.75
N HIS A 212 -4.62 -3.42 6.45
CA HIS A 212 -5.43 -4.53 5.91
C HIS A 212 -5.18 -4.79 4.42
N GLN A 213 -4.44 -3.92 3.71
CA GLN A 213 -4.11 -4.11 2.30
C GLN A 213 -3.14 -5.28 2.16
N GLN A 214 -3.61 -6.39 1.61
CA GLN A 214 -2.78 -7.56 1.34
C GLN A 214 -1.75 -7.22 0.26
N HIS A 215 -0.50 -7.58 0.50
CA HIS A 215 0.60 -7.34 -0.43
C HIS A 215 1.68 -8.42 -0.31
N ALA A 216 2.54 -8.48 -1.30
CA ALA A 216 3.70 -9.35 -1.36
C ALA A 216 4.89 -8.62 -1.98
N VAL A 217 6.10 -9.11 -1.76
CA VAL A 217 7.30 -8.62 -2.43
C VAL A 217 7.97 -9.79 -3.12
N TYR A 218 8.11 -9.69 -4.44
CA TYR A 218 8.73 -10.75 -5.20
C TYR A 218 10.25 -10.80 -5.01
N PRO A 219 10.85 -12.00 -5.13
CA PRO A 219 12.29 -12.14 -5.20
C PRO A 219 12.81 -11.49 -6.48
N PHE A 220 14.08 -11.15 -6.49
CA PHE A 220 14.77 -10.62 -7.66
C PHE A 220 16.08 -11.38 -7.91
N ARG A 221 16.68 -11.12 -9.06
CA ARG A 221 17.96 -11.69 -9.49
C ARG A 221 18.86 -10.58 -10.00
N CYS A 222 20.14 -10.69 -9.74
CA CYS A 222 21.19 -9.83 -10.27
C CYS A 222 22.10 -10.63 -11.22
N ALA A 223 22.85 -9.92 -12.05
CA ALA A 223 23.86 -10.54 -12.90
C ALA A 223 24.99 -11.14 -12.04
N GLU A 224 25.59 -12.22 -12.52
CA GLU A 224 26.75 -12.83 -11.86
C GLU A 224 27.92 -11.84 -11.79
N GLY A 225 28.53 -11.71 -10.60
CA GLY A 225 29.64 -10.78 -10.36
C GLY A 225 29.23 -9.32 -10.14
N GLN A 226 27.95 -8.99 -10.13
CA GLN A 226 27.47 -7.65 -9.76
C GLN A 226 27.83 -7.35 -8.30
N LYS A 227 28.37 -6.14 -8.04
CA LYS A 227 28.81 -5.74 -6.70
C LYS A 227 27.64 -5.25 -5.82
N GLU A 228 26.78 -4.44 -6.42
CA GLU A 228 25.59 -3.89 -5.72
C GLU A 228 24.41 -4.83 -5.96
N ILE A 229 24.08 -5.62 -4.95
CA ILE A 229 23.02 -6.63 -5.01
C ILE A 229 21.98 -6.46 -3.89
N GLU A 230 22.17 -5.47 -3.02
CA GLU A 230 21.24 -5.17 -1.93
C GLU A 230 20.09 -4.32 -2.42
N ARG A 231 18.85 -4.77 -2.20
CA ARG A 231 17.64 -3.95 -2.24
C ARG A 231 17.28 -3.58 -0.82
N ARG A 232 17.43 -2.30 -0.48
CA ARG A 232 17.13 -1.82 0.86
C ARG A 232 15.84 -1.03 0.88
N SER A 233 14.91 -1.44 1.72
CA SER A 233 13.72 -0.66 2.06
C SER A 233 13.61 -0.47 3.56
N ILE A 234 12.82 0.54 3.96
CA ILE A 234 12.40 0.74 5.34
C ILE A 234 10.88 0.72 5.35
N SER A 235 10.33 0.04 6.33
CA SER A 235 8.90 0.00 6.60
C SER A 235 8.62 0.44 8.02
N PHE A 236 7.44 1.00 8.24
CA PHE A 236 6.93 1.24 9.58
C PHE A 236 5.42 1.06 9.66
N ASN A 237 4.96 0.73 10.85
CA ASN A 237 3.56 0.61 11.19
C ASN A 237 3.12 1.78 12.10
N ALA A 238 1.90 2.26 11.89
CA ALA A 238 1.33 3.35 12.67
C ALA A 238 -0.15 3.10 12.99
N ILE A 239 -0.59 3.79 14.05
CA ILE A 239 -2.00 3.95 14.41
C ILE A 239 -2.37 5.43 14.37
N PHE A 240 -3.67 5.69 14.23
CA PHE A 240 -4.22 7.04 14.27
C PHE A 240 -5.60 7.06 14.94
N GLN A 241 -5.95 8.19 15.51
CA GLN A 241 -7.30 8.46 16.00
C GLN A 241 -7.59 9.97 15.97
N SER A 242 -8.86 10.33 15.93
CA SER A 242 -9.22 11.72 16.10
C SER A 242 -8.98 12.18 17.55
N LYS A 243 -8.63 13.45 17.73
CA LYS A 243 -8.49 14.05 19.07
C LYS A 243 -9.80 13.98 19.83
N THR A 244 -10.90 14.20 19.12
CA THR A 244 -12.26 14.08 19.67
C THR A 244 -12.52 12.69 20.26
N ASP A 245 -12.15 11.61 19.56
CA ASP A 245 -12.34 10.25 20.06
C ASP A 245 -11.36 9.91 21.19
N TYR A 246 -10.13 10.38 21.09
CA TYR A 246 -9.14 10.23 22.16
C TYR A 246 -9.61 10.86 23.48
N ASP A 247 -10.12 12.10 23.43
CA ASP A 247 -10.60 12.80 24.62
C ASP A 247 -11.88 12.18 25.16
N ARG A 248 -12.73 11.63 24.28
CA ARG A 248 -13.93 10.87 24.67
C ARG A 248 -13.56 9.57 25.37
N GLY A 249 -12.54 8.85 24.87
CA GLY A 249 -11.99 7.64 25.50
C GLY A 249 -11.50 7.91 26.91
N LYS A 250 -10.70 8.97 27.10
CA LYS A 250 -10.20 9.37 28.43
C LYS A 250 -11.32 9.69 29.44
N LYS A 251 -12.42 10.28 29.00
CA LYS A 251 -13.57 10.58 29.86
C LYS A 251 -14.32 9.31 30.29
N ASN A 252 -14.25 8.25 29.51
CA ASN A 252 -14.90 6.97 29.77
C ASN A 252 -13.99 5.97 30.50
N GLU A 253 -12.71 6.26 30.65
CA GLU A 253 -11.86 5.51 31.55
C GLU A 253 -12.34 5.77 32.98
N VAL A 254 -13.10 4.82 33.55
CA VAL A 254 -13.42 4.78 34.98
C VAL A 254 -12.05 4.81 35.69
N PRO A 255 -11.83 5.75 36.67
CA PRO A 255 -10.60 5.74 37.45
C PRO A 255 -10.43 4.31 37.98
N GLN A 256 -9.35 3.63 37.65
CA GLN A 256 -9.02 2.36 38.30
C GLN A 256 -8.93 2.69 39.77
N ALA A 257 -10.01 2.34 40.51
CA ALA A 257 -10.00 2.37 41.97
C ALA A 257 -8.78 1.56 42.36
N ALA A 258 -7.88 2.20 43.07
CA ALA A 258 -6.63 1.61 43.49
C ALA A 258 -6.90 0.18 44.03
N VAL A 259 -6.47 -0.82 43.25
CA VAL A 259 -6.55 -2.20 43.67
C VAL A 259 -5.68 -2.29 44.90
N ARG A 260 -6.30 -2.45 46.08
CA ARG A 260 -5.57 -2.64 47.30
C ARG A 260 -4.74 -3.92 47.15
N PRO A 261 -3.44 -3.89 47.47
CA PRO A 261 -2.63 -5.09 47.44
C PRO A 261 -3.24 -6.13 48.42
N GLY A 262 -3.76 -7.24 47.89
CA GLY A 262 -4.22 -8.36 48.70
C GLY A 262 -5.59 -8.95 48.39
N GLU A 263 -6.40 -8.40 47.46
CA GLU A 263 -7.67 -9.05 47.09
C GLU A 263 -7.48 -9.94 45.84
N SER A 264 -7.47 -11.25 46.07
CA SER A 264 -7.56 -12.27 45.01
C SER A 264 -8.95 -12.26 44.41
N ARG A 265 -9.07 -12.26 43.08
CA ARG A 265 -10.33 -12.43 42.36
C ARG A 265 -10.94 -13.81 42.70
N PRO A 266 -12.24 -13.91 42.98
CA PRO A 266 -12.91 -15.21 43.05
C PRO A 266 -12.96 -15.81 41.65
N THR A 267 -12.70 -17.11 41.59
CA THR A 267 -12.69 -18.01 40.41
C THR A 267 -14.06 -18.10 39.74
#